data_0ff53c55e85d1521605730253799934f
#
_entry.id   0ff53c55e85d1521605730253799934f
#
_cell.length_a   1.000
_cell.length_b   1.000
_cell.length_c   1.000
_cell.angle_alpha   90.00
_cell.angle_beta   90.00
_cell.angle_gamma   90.00
#
_symmetry.space_group_name_H-M   'P 1'
#
loop_
_entity.id
_entity.type
_entity.pdbx_description
1 polymer ?
#
loop_
_entity_poly.entity_id
_entity_poly.type
_entity_poly.pdbx_seq_one_letter_code
_entity_poly.pdbx_strand_id
1 'polypeptide(L)'
;MCIRDRLLKREQNAFATMATLIGMILVTSAVGFVFNHFVMPSPVLNFMLMGMAFSAAFSNMVTEERLEQIMQGFNPILGIAMIIVILNLGAPLDYHLILGAGMFTAIYIIARAAGKYFGAYFGASVTKPPESVKKYLGLTLLPHSGVSLVFTGIAVSVLAGPAPDCAKIIQGTIAAAAVINEIIAVIAAKKGFEWAGEMQ
;
A
#
# COMPACT_ATOMS: atom_id res chain seq x y z
N MET A 1 -12.82 -9.31 31.45
CA MET A 1 -13.45 -8.08 30.97
C MET A 1 -12.35 -7.03 30.81
N CYS A 2 -11.82 -6.89 29.61
CA CYS A 2 -10.61 -6.12 29.33
C CYS A 2 -10.86 -4.61 29.30
N ILE A 3 -9.81 -3.83 29.55
CA ILE A 3 -9.74 -2.35 29.37
C ILE A 3 -10.35 -1.92 28.03
N ARG A 4 -10.21 -2.75 27.00
CA ARG A 4 -10.83 -2.69 25.67
C ARG A 4 -12.35 -2.43 25.69
N ASP A 5 -13.12 -3.25 26.45
CA ASP A 5 -14.59 -3.18 26.46
C ASP A 5 -15.08 -1.91 27.18
N ARG A 6 -14.24 -1.37 28.06
CA ARG A 6 -14.57 -0.16 28.80
C ARG A 6 -14.32 1.11 27.98
N LEU A 7 -13.27 1.13 27.16
CA LEU A 7 -12.95 2.26 26.28
C LEU A 7 -13.91 2.33 25.07
N LEU A 8 -14.16 1.21 24.39
CA LEU A 8 -14.99 1.17 23.18
C LEU A 8 -16.50 1.19 23.46
N LYS A 9 -16.97 0.66 24.62
CA LYS A 9 -18.39 0.73 25.00
C LYS A 9 -18.81 2.08 25.59
N ARG A 10 -17.89 2.86 26.14
CA ARG A 10 -18.20 4.12 26.79
C ARG A 10 -18.40 5.27 25.81
N GLU A 11 -17.89 5.15 24.58
CA GLU A 11 -17.92 6.25 23.61
C GLU A 11 -19.04 6.06 22.60
N GLN A 12 -20.17 6.72 22.86
CA GLN A 12 -21.28 6.84 21.91
C GLN A 12 -21.04 7.96 20.88
N ASN A 13 -19.96 8.74 21.03
CA ASN A 13 -19.67 9.89 20.20
C ASN A 13 -18.66 9.51 19.10
N ALA A 14 -19.05 9.64 17.82
CA ALA A 14 -18.20 9.30 16.67
C ALA A 14 -16.86 10.05 16.69
N PHE A 15 -16.85 11.31 17.13
CA PHE A 15 -15.63 12.13 17.23
C PHE A 15 -14.65 11.60 18.27
N ALA A 16 -15.16 11.21 19.45
CA ALA A 16 -14.31 10.66 20.51
C ALA A 16 -13.70 9.32 20.11
N THR A 17 -14.47 8.46 19.42
CA THR A 17 -13.96 7.20 18.88
C THR A 17 -12.85 7.43 17.86
N MET A 18 -13.03 8.40 16.96
CA MET A 18 -12.00 8.77 15.98
C MET A 18 -10.74 9.31 16.64
N ALA A 19 -10.88 10.21 17.63
CA ALA A 19 -9.76 10.77 18.36
C ALA A 19 -8.97 9.67 19.11
N THR A 20 -9.68 8.72 19.72
CA THR A 20 -9.06 7.58 20.39
C THR A 20 -8.28 6.69 19.43
N LEU A 21 -8.84 6.40 18.24
CA LEU A 21 -8.16 5.60 17.22
C LEU A 21 -6.92 6.30 16.66
N ILE A 22 -7.02 7.58 16.35
CA ILE A 22 -5.87 8.39 15.90
C ILE A 22 -4.80 8.40 17.00
N GLY A 23 -5.20 8.60 18.26
CA GLY A 23 -4.29 8.54 19.39
C GLY A 23 -3.58 7.19 19.52
N MET A 24 -4.30 6.08 19.34
CA MET A 24 -3.71 4.73 19.36
C MET A 24 -2.73 4.50 18.21
N ILE A 25 -3.04 4.99 17.00
CA ILE A 25 -2.15 4.93 15.84
C ILE A 25 -0.88 5.74 16.12
N LEU A 26 -1.01 6.95 16.67
CA LEU A 26 0.12 7.80 17.02
C LEU A 26 1.01 7.16 18.08
N VAL A 27 0.43 6.58 19.13
CA VAL A 27 1.17 5.85 20.17
C VAL A 27 1.91 4.65 19.59
N THR A 28 1.24 3.85 18.74
CA THR A 28 1.86 2.69 18.08
C THR A 28 3.03 3.13 17.19
N SER A 29 2.85 4.22 16.44
CA SER A 29 3.91 4.79 15.60
C SER A 29 5.06 5.34 16.43
N ALA A 30 4.78 6.02 17.54
CA ALA A 30 5.79 6.53 18.46
C ALA A 30 6.60 5.40 19.09
N VAL A 31 5.96 4.32 19.52
CA VAL A 31 6.63 3.13 20.06
C VAL A 31 7.54 2.52 19.00
N GLY A 32 7.07 2.37 17.75
CA GLY A 32 7.89 1.86 16.65
C GLY A 32 9.08 2.75 16.34
N PHE A 33 8.89 4.08 16.39
CA PHE A 33 9.96 5.06 16.18
C PHE A 33 11.05 4.96 17.27
N VAL A 34 10.64 4.97 18.53
CA VAL A 34 11.55 4.84 19.68
C VAL A 34 12.32 3.52 19.59
N PHE A 35 11.64 2.42 19.26
CA PHE A 35 12.27 1.12 19.15
C PHE A 35 13.30 1.09 18.01
N ASN A 36 12.97 1.61 16.83
CA ASN A 36 13.87 1.65 15.69
C ASN A 36 15.07 2.60 15.89
N HIS A 37 14.90 3.65 16.73
CA HIS A 37 15.93 4.69 16.85
C HIS A 37 16.84 4.49 18.07
N PHE A 38 16.29 3.96 19.17
CA PHE A 38 17.01 3.88 20.46
C PHE A 38 17.37 2.45 20.87
N VAL A 39 16.65 1.44 20.37
CA VAL A 39 16.83 0.06 20.82
C VAL A 39 17.60 -0.77 19.79
N MET A 40 17.35 -0.52 18.48
CA MET A 40 17.97 -1.31 17.42
C MET A 40 19.10 -0.54 16.72
N PRO A 41 20.21 -1.22 16.37
CA PRO A 41 21.32 -0.62 15.61
C PRO A 41 20.93 -0.31 14.14
N SER A 42 19.87 -0.94 13.63
CA SER A 42 19.29 -0.68 12.32
C SER A 42 17.77 -0.74 12.41
N PRO A 43 17.02 0.06 11.61
CA PRO A 43 15.56 0.06 11.65
C PRO A 43 15.01 -1.28 11.15
N VAL A 44 14.40 -2.05 12.04
CA VAL A 44 13.83 -3.38 11.77
C VAL A 44 12.31 -3.33 11.64
N LEU A 45 11.66 -2.45 12.43
CA LEU A 45 10.21 -2.33 12.42
C LEU A 45 9.72 -1.49 11.24
N ASN A 46 8.96 -2.11 10.36
CA ASN A 46 8.31 -1.41 9.25
C ASN A 46 6.95 -0.87 9.71
N PHE A 47 6.79 0.47 9.69
CA PHE A 47 5.56 1.14 10.13
C PHE A 47 4.31 0.71 9.36
N MET A 48 4.45 0.34 8.10
CA MET A 48 3.35 -0.17 7.30
C MET A 48 2.85 -1.52 7.81
N LEU A 49 3.78 -2.44 8.08
CA LEU A 49 3.45 -3.75 8.65
C LEU A 49 2.86 -3.60 10.06
N MET A 50 3.37 -2.66 10.86
CA MET A 50 2.79 -2.34 12.17
C MET A 50 1.36 -1.82 12.04
N GLY A 51 1.11 -0.91 11.07
CA GLY A 51 -0.22 -0.40 10.77
C GLY A 51 -1.18 -1.50 10.30
N MET A 52 -0.72 -2.40 9.43
CA MET A 52 -1.51 -3.55 8.99
C MET A 52 -1.83 -4.51 10.13
N ALA A 53 -0.87 -4.83 10.99
CA ALA A 53 -1.07 -5.69 12.16
C ALA A 53 -2.06 -5.06 13.14
N PHE A 54 -1.93 -3.75 13.39
CA PHE A 54 -2.86 -2.99 14.22
C PHE A 54 -4.28 -3.01 13.64
N SER A 55 -4.42 -2.74 12.34
CA SER A 55 -5.71 -2.75 11.65
C SER A 55 -6.36 -4.13 11.66
N ALA A 56 -5.59 -5.18 11.40
CA ALA A 56 -6.08 -6.55 11.46
C ALA A 56 -6.53 -6.94 12.88
N ALA A 57 -5.73 -6.63 13.88
CA ALA A 57 -6.11 -6.88 15.28
C ALA A 57 -7.38 -6.11 15.67
N PHE A 58 -7.46 -4.84 15.29
CA PHE A 58 -8.62 -4.00 15.58
C PHE A 58 -9.89 -4.52 14.91
N SER A 59 -9.88 -4.83 13.63
CA SER A 59 -11.05 -5.32 12.89
C SER A 59 -11.55 -6.67 13.39
N ASN A 60 -10.65 -7.54 13.88
CA ASN A 60 -11.05 -8.81 14.50
C ASN A 60 -11.57 -8.68 15.95
N MET A 61 -11.39 -7.52 16.57
CA MET A 61 -11.79 -7.28 17.96
C MET A 61 -13.06 -6.45 18.10
N VAL A 62 -13.49 -5.78 17.05
CA VAL A 62 -14.65 -4.89 17.03
C VAL A 62 -15.81 -5.59 16.32
N THR A 63 -17.05 -5.30 16.75
CA THR A 63 -18.25 -5.82 16.07
C THR A 63 -18.40 -5.18 14.69
N GLU A 64 -18.99 -5.91 13.76
CA GLU A 64 -19.14 -5.49 12.36
C GLU A 64 -19.92 -4.16 12.25
N GLU A 65 -21.01 -4.00 12.98
CA GLU A 65 -21.79 -2.76 13.05
C GLU A 65 -20.96 -1.55 13.52
N ARG A 66 -20.10 -1.78 14.52
CA ARG A 66 -19.24 -0.71 15.05
C ARG A 66 -18.11 -0.37 14.09
N LEU A 67 -17.57 -1.36 13.40
CA LEU A 67 -16.55 -1.16 12.38
C LEU A 67 -17.10 -0.30 11.23
N GLU A 68 -18.33 -0.57 10.78
CA GLU A 68 -18.99 0.19 9.72
C GLU A 68 -19.23 1.66 10.11
N GLN A 69 -19.71 1.91 11.35
CA GLN A 69 -19.86 3.28 11.86
C GLN A 69 -18.52 4.05 11.90
N ILE A 70 -17.45 3.38 12.32
CA ILE A 70 -16.12 3.97 12.36
C ILE A 70 -15.62 4.27 10.94
N MET A 71 -15.79 3.34 10.01
CA MET A 71 -15.38 3.52 8.61
C MET A 71 -16.11 4.69 7.95
N GLN A 72 -17.42 4.86 8.19
CA GLN A 72 -18.16 6.03 7.69
C GLN A 72 -17.60 7.35 8.24
N GLY A 73 -17.23 7.41 9.50
CA GLY A 73 -16.59 8.59 10.10
C GLY A 73 -15.18 8.85 9.58
N PHE A 74 -14.45 7.82 9.18
CA PHE A 74 -13.07 7.91 8.68
C PHE A 74 -12.97 8.30 7.20
N ASN A 75 -14.01 8.08 6.39
CA ASN A 75 -13.98 8.33 4.95
C ASN A 75 -13.49 9.73 4.55
N PRO A 76 -13.91 10.83 5.20
CA PRO A 76 -13.40 12.16 4.86
C PRO A 76 -11.90 12.33 5.14
N ILE A 77 -11.43 11.75 6.26
CA ILE A 77 -10.02 11.79 6.66
C ILE A 77 -9.18 10.93 5.73
N LEU A 78 -9.71 9.78 5.32
CA LEU A 78 -9.05 8.89 4.38
C LEU A 78 -8.73 9.59 3.06
N GLY A 79 -9.65 10.40 2.53
CA GLY A 79 -9.43 11.19 1.31
C GLY A 79 -8.24 12.14 1.45
N ILE A 80 -8.17 12.89 2.54
CA ILE A 80 -7.07 13.82 2.82
C ILE A 80 -5.75 13.04 3.02
N ALA A 81 -5.77 11.95 3.79
CA ALA A 81 -4.61 11.11 4.01
C ALA A 81 -4.07 10.52 2.69
N MET A 82 -4.95 10.08 1.79
CA MET A 82 -4.56 9.58 0.46
C MET A 82 -3.88 10.66 -0.37
N ILE A 83 -4.38 11.89 -0.36
CA ILE A 83 -3.73 13.01 -1.07
C ILE A 83 -2.32 13.25 -0.52
N ILE A 84 -2.16 13.30 0.81
CA ILE A 84 -0.86 13.50 1.46
C ILE A 84 0.11 12.36 1.09
N VAL A 85 -0.36 11.11 1.11
CA VAL A 85 0.45 9.94 0.72
C VAL A 85 0.90 10.04 -0.74
N ILE A 86 0.00 10.39 -1.66
CA ILE A 86 0.31 10.54 -3.08
C ILE A 86 1.33 11.66 -3.29
N LEU A 87 1.16 12.81 -2.65
CA LEU A 87 2.11 13.92 -2.71
C LEU A 87 3.48 13.53 -2.18
N ASN A 88 3.53 12.83 -1.04
CA ASN A 88 4.78 12.36 -0.46
C ASN A 88 5.50 11.31 -1.33
N LEU A 89 4.75 10.44 -1.99
CA LEU A 89 5.31 9.48 -2.95
C LEU A 89 5.83 10.16 -4.23
N GLY A 90 5.21 11.26 -4.64
CA GLY A 90 5.64 12.05 -5.81
C GLY A 90 6.80 13.00 -5.54
N ALA A 91 6.98 13.47 -4.30
CA ALA A 91 7.98 14.47 -3.96
C ALA A 91 9.44 14.08 -4.29
N PRO A 92 9.91 12.84 -4.08
CA PRO A 92 11.27 12.43 -4.43
C PRO A 92 11.46 12.02 -5.89
N LEU A 93 10.46 12.18 -6.77
CA LEU A 93 10.56 11.82 -8.18
C LEU A 93 11.39 12.86 -8.96
N ASP A 94 12.62 12.48 -9.28
CA ASP A 94 13.49 13.25 -10.16
C ASP A 94 13.26 12.84 -11.61
N TYR A 95 12.77 13.77 -12.45
CA TYR A 95 12.50 13.50 -13.86
C TYR A 95 13.75 13.17 -14.67
N HIS A 96 14.94 13.63 -14.25
CA HIS A 96 16.21 13.27 -14.88
C HIS A 96 16.53 11.78 -14.67
N LEU A 97 16.25 11.24 -13.49
CA LEU A 97 16.39 9.81 -13.21
C LEU A 97 15.36 8.98 -14.00
N ILE A 98 14.15 9.51 -14.17
CA ILE A 98 13.09 8.87 -14.96
C ILE A 98 13.53 8.70 -16.42
N LEU A 99 14.07 9.76 -17.03
CA LEU A 99 14.54 9.71 -18.42
C LEU A 99 15.78 8.83 -18.59
N GLY A 100 16.69 8.83 -17.62
CA GLY A 100 17.91 8.01 -17.66
C GLY A 100 17.69 6.50 -17.50
N ALA A 101 16.58 6.10 -16.89
CA ALA A 101 16.28 4.69 -16.61
C ALA A 101 15.44 3.99 -17.69
N GLY A 102 15.20 4.61 -18.85
CA GLY A 102 14.19 4.25 -19.85
C GLY A 102 14.11 2.76 -20.22
N MET A 103 15.24 2.11 -20.57
CA MET A 103 15.25 0.70 -20.97
C MET A 103 14.94 -0.24 -19.78
N PHE A 104 15.54 0.00 -18.63
CA PHE A 104 15.28 -0.79 -17.43
C PHE A 104 13.82 -0.64 -16.96
N THR A 105 13.27 0.56 -17.07
CA THR A 105 11.86 0.84 -16.76
C THR A 105 10.92 0.05 -17.67
N ALA A 106 11.17 0.04 -18.98
CA ALA A 106 10.36 -0.72 -19.93
C ALA A 106 10.39 -2.23 -19.63
N ILE A 107 11.58 -2.78 -19.45
CA ILE A 107 11.75 -4.20 -19.10
C ILE A 107 11.03 -4.52 -17.77
N TYR A 108 11.19 -3.68 -16.76
CA TYR A 108 10.54 -3.87 -15.46
C TYR A 108 9.01 -3.85 -15.58
N ILE A 109 8.42 -2.88 -16.29
CA ILE A 109 6.97 -2.78 -16.48
C ILE A 109 6.42 -4.03 -17.18
N ILE A 110 7.08 -4.45 -18.28
CA ILE A 110 6.64 -5.62 -19.07
C ILE A 110 6.76 -6.90 -18.23
N ALA A 111 7.91 -7.14 -17.60
CA ALA A 111 8.14 -8.33 -16.79
C ALA A 111 7.16 -8.40 -15.60
N ARG A 112 6.92 -7.27 -14.94
CA ARG A 112 5.97 -7.16 -13.82
C ARG A 112 4.53 -7.39 -14.27
N ALA A 113 4.11 -6.79 -15.38
CA ALA A 113 2.76 -6.99 -15.93
C ALA A 113 2.53 -8.45 -16.33
N ALA A 114 3.49 -9.05 -17.03
CA ALA A 114 3.44 -10.46 -17.42
C ALA A 114 3.39 -11.37 -16.17
N GLY A 115 4.26 -11.15 -15.19
CA GLY A 115 4.29 -11.93 -13.96
C GLY A 115 2.97 -11.87 -13.18
N LYS A 116 2.40 -10.68 -13.03
CA LYS A 116 1.10 -10.50 -12.36
C LYS A 116 -0.05 -11.16 -13.12
N TYR A 117 -0.10 -10.96 -14.44
CA TYR A 117 -1.17 -11.52 -15.27
C TYR A 117 -1.12 -13.05 -15.28
N PHE A 118 0.04 -13.64 -15.60
CA PHE A 118 0.20 -15.09 -15.66
C PHE A 118 0.10 -15.73 -14.28
N GLY A 119 0.62 -15.08 -13.23
CA GLY A 119 0.50 -15.56 -11.85
C GLY A 119 -0.96 -15.60 -11.39
N ALA A 120 -1.73 -14.55 -11.66
CA ALA A 120 -3.16 -14.52 -11.37
C ALA A 120 -3.93 -15.57 -12.16
N TYR A 121 -3.65 -15.71 -13.46
CA TYR A 121 -4.29 -16.72 -14.32
C TYR A 121 -3.98 -18.15 -13.86
N PHE A 122 -2.73 -18.42 -13.50
CA PHE A 122 -2.32 -19.73 -12.97
C PHE A 122 -3.01 -20.04 -11.64
N GLY A 123 -2.98 -19.10 -10.69
CA GLY A 123 -3.66 -19.22 -9.39
C GLY A 123 -5.16 -19.47 -9.57
N ALA A 124 -5.81 -18.69 -10.44
CA ALA A 124 -7.21 -18.86 -10.76
C ALA A 124 -7.49 -20.22 -11.43
N SER A 125 -6.58 -20.72 -12.25
CA SER A 125 -6.75 -22.04 -12.89
C SER A 125 -6.73 -23.19 -11.89
N VAL A 126 -5.99 -23.06 -10.80
CA VAL A 126 -5.91 -24.04 -9.70
C VAL A 126 -7.15 -23.97 -8.80
N THR A 127 -7.61 -22.77 -8.46
CA THR A 127 -8.72 -22.55 -7.53
C THR A 127 -10.11 -22.65 -8.18
N LYS A 128 -10.18 -22.69 -9.50
CA LYS A 128 -11.43 -22.81 -10.31
C LYS A 128 -12.50 -21.77 -9.92
N PRO A 129 -12.19 -20.46 -9.88
CA PRO A 129 -13.17 -19.41 -9.67
C PRO A 129 -14.07 -19.25 -10.92
N PRO A 130 -15.10 -18.38 -10.87
CA PRO A 130 -15.87 -18.01 -12.05
C PRO A 130 -14.98 -17.58 -13.22
N GLU A 131 -15.38 -17.83 -14.45
CA GLU A 131 -14.61 -17.56 -15.68
C GLU A 131 -14.24 -16.06 -15.82
N SER A 132 -15.10 -15.15 -15.36
CA SER A 132 -14.83 -13.72 -15.34
C SER A 132 -13.61 -13.38 -14.47
N VAL A 133 -13.51 -13.95 -13.27
CA VAL A 133 -12.39 -13.79 -12.37
C VAL A 133 -11.12 -14.37 -13.00
N LYS A 134 -11.18 -15.59 -13.51
CA LYS A 134 -10.02 -16.24 -14.13
C LYS A 134 -9.43 -15.42 -15.27
N LYS A 135 -10.28 -14.79 -16.09
CA LYS A 135 -9.89 -14.08 -17.30
C LYS A 135 -9.42 -12.65 -17.03
N TYR A 136 -10.06 -11.95 -16.09
CA TYR A 136 -9.85 -10.50 -15.91
C TYR A 136 -9.13 -10.11 -14.62
N LEU A 137 -9.00 -10.98 -13.63
CA LEU A 137 -8.28 -10.71 -12.38
C LEU A 137 -6.85 -10.20 -12.61
N GLY A 138 -6.14 -10.75 -13.60
CA GLY A 138 -4.78 -10.33 -13.93
C GLY A 138 -4.69 -8.85 -14.32
N LEU A 139 -5.71 -8.30 -14.99
CA LEU A 139 -5.75 -6.89 -15.37
C LEU A 139 -5.98 -5.96 -14.18
N THR A 140 -6.82 -6.38 -13.23
CA THR A 140 -7.12 -5.57 -12.04
C THR A 140 -5.96 -5.51 -11.05
N LEU A 141 -5.00 -6.43 -11.14
CA LEU A 141 -3.81 -6.47 -10.31
C LEU A 141 -2.63 -5.63 -10.86
N LEU A 142 -2.75 -5.07 -12.05
CA LEU A 142 -1.67 -4.33 -12.70
C LEU A 142 -1.25 -3.03 -11.96
N PRO A 143 -2.15 -2.25 -11.32
CA PRO A 143 -1.78 -1.00 -10.67
C PRO A 143 -0.60 -1.15 -9.71
N HIS A 144 0.20 -0.07 -9.61
CA HIS A 144 1.39 -0.07 -8.77
C HIS A 144 1.00 0.22 -7.33
N SER A 145 1.52 -0.57 -6.40
CA SER A 145 1.26 -0.35 -4.97
C SER A 145 2.27 0.67 -4.41
N GLY A 146 1.80 1.61 -3.60
CA GLY A 146 2.66 2.51 -2.83
C GLY A 146 3.68 1.78 -1.94
N VAL A 147 3.34 0.55 -1.52
CA VAL A 147 4.25 -0.33 -0.76
C VAL A 147 5.54 -0.62 -1.54
N SER A 148 5.48 -0.77 -2.85
CA SER A 148 6.68 -0.99 -3.68
C SER A 148 7.66 0.18 -3.58
N LEU A 149 7.16 1.42 -3.52
CA LEU A 149 8.00 2.62 -3.39
C LEU A 149 8.67 2.69 -2.02
N VAL A 150 7.95 2.29 -0.96
CA VAL A 150 8.53 2.20 0.39
C VAL A 150 9.66 1.18 0.43
N PHE A 151 9.46 -0.02 -0.11
CA PHE A 151 10.52 -1.03 -0.19
C PHE A 151 11.68 -0.60 -1.07
N THR A 152 11.41 0.14 -2.14
CA THR A 152 12.47 0.76 -2.97
C THR A 152 13.29 1.74 -2.14
N GLY A 153 12.67 2.59 -1.35
CA GLY A 153 13.38 3.50 -0.45
C GLY A 153 14.29 2.76 0.54
N ILE A 154 13.82 1.66 1.10
CA ILE A 154 14.64 0.80 1.99
C ILE A 154 15.80 0.18 1.21
N ALA A 155 15.56 -0.39 0.03
CA ALA A 155 16.61 -0.99 -0.79
C ALA A 155 17.67 0.05 -1.19
N VAL A 156 17.24 1.24 -1.59
CA VAL A 156 18.14 2.36 -1.93
C VAL A 156 18.98 2.77 -0.72
N SER A 157 18.39 2.87 0.46
CA SER A 157 19.13 3.25 1.68
C SER A 157 20.20 2.22 2.06
N VAL A 158 19.92 0.94 1.89
CA VAL A 158 20.87 -0.15 2.16
C VAL A 158 22.00 -0.18 1.12
N LEU A 159 21.68 0.08 -0.15
CA LEU A 159 22.63 0.03 -1.26
C LEU A 159 23.45 1.32 -1.44
N ALA A 160 23.03 2.43 -0.82
CA ALA A 160 23.70 3.72 -0.97
C ALA A 160 25.18 3.71 -0.57
N GLY A 161 25.56 2.89 0.43
CA GLY A 161 26.94 2.70 0.84
C GLY A 161 27.74 1.74 -0.07
N PRO A 162 27.32 0.47 -0.18
CA PRO A 162 28.09 -0.56 -0.90
C PRO A 162 28.01 -0.44 -2.42
N ALA A 163 26.93 0.09 -3.00
CA ALA A 163 26.70 0.15 -4.45
C ALA A 163 25.84 1.36 -4.86
N PRO A 164 26.36 2.59 -4.77
CA PRO A 164 25.58 3.81 -4.99
C PRO A 164 24.98 3.92 -6.41
N ASP A 165 25.67 3.41 -7.43
CA ASP A 165 25.16 3.44 -8.80
C ASP A 165 23.97 2.49 -9.00
N CYS A 166 24.02 1.30 -8.39
CA CYS A 166 22.87 0.38 -8.36
C CYS A 166 21.67 1.01 -7.64
N ALA A 167 21.90 1.70 -6.52
CA ALA A 167 20.87 2.40 -5.78
C ALA A 167 20.15 3.43 -6.64
N LYS A 168 20.88 4.25 -7.40
CA LYS A 168 20.33 5.25 -8.32
C LYS A 168 19.53 4.61 -9.46
N ILE A 169 20.05 3.54 -10.07
CA ILE A 169 19.36 2.81 -11.15
C ILE A 169 18.03 2.23 -10.63
N ILE A 170 18.04 1.59 -9.47
CA ILE A 170 16.83 1.02 -8.86
C ILE A 170 15.81 2.12 -8.56
N GLN A 171 16.25 3.21 -7.94
CA GLN A 171 15.38 4.34 -7.61
C GLN A 171 14.74 4.93 -8.87
N GLY A 172 15.52 5.26 -9.88
CA GLY A 172 15.05 5.83 -11.14
C GLY A 172 14.11 4.88 -11.88
N THR A 173 14.49 3.61 -12.00
CA THR A 173 13.68 2.58 -12.67
C THR A 173 12.30 2.40 -12.05
N ILE A 174 12.24 2.25 -10.72
CA ILE A 174 10.98 1.97 -10.03
C ILE A 174 10.13 3.23 -9.93
N ALA A 175 10.74 4.41 -9.74
CA ALA A 175 10.04 5.67 -9.73
C ALA A 175 9.38 5.97 -11.11
N ALA A 176 10.14 5.82 -12.20
CA ALA A 176 9.62 5.96 -13.56
C ALA A 176 8.51 4.93 -13.85
N ALA A 177 8.74 3.67 -13.47
CA ALA A 177 7.75 2.62 -13.65
C ALA A 177 6.46 2.88 -12.85
N ALA A 178 6.56 3.46 -11.65
CA ALA A 178 5.38 3.79 -10.85
C ALA A 178 4.50 4.82 -11.57
N VAL A 179 5.08 5.90 -12.09
CA VAL A 179 4.34 6.95 -12.80
C VAL A 179 3.68 6.41 -14.08
N ILE A 180 4.47 5.75 -14.95
CA ILE A 180 3.98 5.24 -16.24
C ILE A 180 2.94 4.15 -16.02
N ASN A 181 3.23 3.22 -15.13
CA ASN A 181 2.35 2.08 -14.88
C ASN A 181 1.05 2.50 -14.19
N GLU A 182 1.05 3.55 -13.35
CA GLU A 182 -0.18 4.04 -12.71
C GLU A 182 -1.20 4.50 -13.74
N ILE A 183 -0.76 5.20 -14.78
CA ILE A 183 -1.64 5.64 -15.87
C ILE A 183 -2.17 4.45 -16.66
N ILE A 184 -1.29 3.58 -17.15
CA ILE A 184 -1.66 2.45 -18.00
C ILE A 184 -2.48 1.41 -17.25
N ALA A 185 -2.06 1.09 -16.02
CA ALA A 185 -2.65 0.02 -15.24
C ALA A 185 -4.03 0.38 -14.67
N VAL A 186 -4.28 1.65 -14.33
CA VAL A 186 -5.62 2.09 -13.91
C VAL A 186 -6.61 1.96 -15.06
N ILE A 187 -6.21 2.32 -16.29
CA ILE A 187 -7.06 2.14 -17.48
C ILE A 187 -7.31 0.65 -17.74
N ALA A 188 -6.27 -0.17 -17.65
CA ALA A 188 -6.39 -1.62 -17.85
C ALA A 188 -7.27 -2.28 -16.77
N ALA A 189 -7.11 -1.87 -15.51
CA ALA A 189 -7.93 -2.37 -14.40
C ALA A 189 -9.40 -1.98 -14.58
N LYS A 190 -9.68 -0.72 -14.94
CA LYS A 190 -11.04 -0.26 -15.23
C LYS A 190 -11.69 -1.11 -16.33
N LYS A 191 -10.98 -1.32 -17.45
CA LYS A 191 -11.48 -2.20 -18.52
C LYS A 191 -11.65 -3.64 -18.08
N GLY A 192 -10.79 -4.14 -17.21
CA GLY A 192 -10.95 -5.47 -16.60
C GLY A 192 -12.25 -5.61 -15.83
N PHE A 193 -12.64 -4.62 -15.03
CA PHE A 193 -13.92 -4.60 -14.31
C PHE A 193 -15.12 -4.43 -15.25
N GLU A 194 -15.03 -3.56 -16.26
CA GLU A 194 -16.07 -3.39 -17.29
C GLU A 194 -16.36 -4.72 -18.03
N TRP A 195 -15.30 -5.40 -18.47
CA TRP A 195 -15.43 -6.69 -19.18
C TRP A 195 -15.86 -7.85 -18.28
N ALA A 196 -15.59 -7.77 -16.99
CA ALA A 196 -16.09 -8.72 -16.00
C ALA A 196 -17.58 -8.51 -15.68
N GLY A 197 -18.17 -7.36 -16.06
CA GLY A 197 -19.55 -7.01 -15.73
C GLY A 197 -19.75 -6.49 -14.30
N GLU A 198 -18.67 -6.12 -13.63
CA GLU A 198 -18.70 -5.64 -12.24
C GLU A 198 -18.83 -4.10 -12.13
N MET A 199 -18.71 -3.39 -13.25
CA MET A 199 -18.92 -1.93 -13.33
C MET A 199 -20.02 -1.65 -14.37
N GLN A 200 -21.05 -0.95 -13.94
CA GLN A 200 -22.06 -0.32 -14.79
C GLN A 200 -21.70 1.16 -15.00
#